data_746ad1c57c4e61f630604cdab78917b4
#
_entry.id   746ad1c57c4e61f630604cdab78917b4
#
_cell.length_a   1.000
_cell.length_b   1.000
_cell.length_c   1.000
_cell.angle_alpha   90.00
_cell.angle_beta   90.00
_cell.angle_gamma   90.00
#
_symmetry.space_group_name_H-M   'P 1'
#
loop_
_entity.id
_entity.type
_entity.pdbx_description
1 polymer ?
#
loop_
_entity_poly.entity_id
_entity_poly.type
_entity_poly.pdbx_seq_one_letter_code
_entity_poly.pdbx_strand_id
1 'polypeptide(L)'
;MKVHQMANINIVLSTLRDHNIRLININANDIVEGNPKITLGLVWNIIQHWQVRDVLRSSVYDIHATNLEKALLKWCQESTKEYKDVNISDFTHSWRDGLAFNALIHHHRPNLIDFNDLLTKKKKMGSKEFNEFCLENAFNVANK
;
A
#
# COMPACT_ATOMS: atom_id res chain seq x y z
N MET A 1 -15.88 -5.12 34.75
CA MET A 1 -14.79 -5.02 33.75
C MET A 1 -15.30 -4.69 32.33
N LYS A 2 -16.26 -5.47 31.80
CA LYS A 2 -16.76 -5.29 30.39
C LYS A 2 -17.35 -3.89 30.11
N VAL A 3 -18.04 -3.28 31.09
CA VAL A 3 -18.62 -1.92 30.93
C VAL A 3 -17.55 -0.85 30.71
N HIS A 4 -16.44 -0.89 31.44
CA HIS A 4 -15.34 0.06 31.25
C HIS A 4 -14.63 -0.15 29.90
N GLN A 5 -14.46 -1.40 29.44
CA GLN A 5 -13.91 -1.71 28.13
C GLN A 5 -14.80 -1.13 27.02
N MET A 6 -16.12 -1.35 27.13
CA MET A 6 -17.10 -0.77 26.20
C MET A 6 -17.03 0.76 26.15
N ALA A 7 -16.96 1.41 27.33
CA ALA A 7 -16.85 2.86 27.42
C ALA A 7 -15.57 3.38 26.73
N ASN A 8 -14.43 2.75 26.99
CA ASN A 8 -13.15 3.11 26.37
C ASN A 8 -13.19 2.96 24.85
N ILE A 9 -13.71 1.84 24.35
CA ILE A 9 -13.81 1.63 22.89
C ILE A 9 -14.78 2.63 22.25
N ASN A 10 -15.89 2.95 22.91
CA ASN A 10 -16.83 3.96 22.39
C ASN A 10 -16.18 5.35 22.29
N ILE A 11 -15.34 5.74 23.25
CA ILE A 11 -14.57 7.00 23.17
C ILE A 11 -13.63 6.96 21.96
N VAL A 12 -12.88 5.88 21.78
CA VAL A 12 -11.99 5.72 20.62
C VAL A 12 -12.77 5.82 19.30
N LEU A 13 -13.87 5.08 19.17
CA LEU A 13 -14.68 5.10 17.94
C LEU A 13 -15.29 6.48 17.66
N SER A 14 -15.68 7.23 18.72
CA SER A 14 -16.15 8.63 18.58
C SER A 14 -15.02 9.51 18.06
N THR A 15 -13.85 9.48 18.70
CA THR A 15 -12.68 10.27 18.26
C THR A 15 -12.30 9.97 16.80
N LEU A 16 -12.34 8.71 16.39
CA LEU A 16 -12.04 8.33 15.00
C LEU A 16 -13.07 8.90 14.01
N ARG A 17 -14.35 8.96 14.38
CA ARG A 17 -15.39 9.62 13.57
C ARG A 17 -15.17 11.13 13.46
N ASP A 18 -14.77 11.78 14.55
CA ASP A 18 -14.45 13.21 14.57
C ASP A 18 -13.28 13.54 13.63
N HIS A 19 -12.36 12.58 13.43
CA HIS A 19 -11.29 12.66 12.42
C HIS A 19 -11.72 12.20 11.01
N ASN A 20 -13.02 12.07 10.74
CA ASN A 20 -13.58 11.67 9.45
C ASN A 20 -13.15 10.26 8.98
N ILE A 21 -12.86 9.35 9.91
CA ILE A 21 -12.62 7.95 9.58
C ILE A 21 -13.96 7.23 9.41
N ARG A 22 -14.15 6.61 8.26
CA ARG A 22 -15.35 5.81 7.97
C ARG A 22 -15.32 4.50 8.76
N LEU A 23 -16.20 4.38 9.76
CA LEU A 23 -16.36 3.17 10.57
C LEU A 23 -17.64 2.44 10.13
N ILE A 24 -17.55 1.65 9.06
CA ILE A 24 -18.69 0.88 8.53
C ILE A 24 -18.73 -0.47 9.23
N ASN A 25 -19.86 -0.79 9.84
CA ASN A 25 -20.10 -2.06 10.56
C ASN A 25 -19.09 -2.34 11.68
N ILE A 26 -18.51 -1.29 12.29
CA ILE A 26 -17.59 -1.41 13.42
C ILE A 26 -18.33 -0.90 14.67
N ASN A 27 -18.50 -1.77 15.66
CA ASN A 27 -19.09 -1.45 16.95
C ASN A 27 -18.18 -1.87 18.11
N ALA A 28 -18.41 -1.26 19.28
CA ALA A 28 -17.57 -1.49 20.45
C ALA A 28 -17.69 -2.92 20.99
N ASN A 29 -18.86 -3.54 20.89
CA ASN A 29 -19.08 -4.88 21.42
C ASN A 29 -18.23 -5.93 20.70
N ASP A 30 -18.18 -5.89 19.37
CA ASP A 30 -17.39 -6.83 18.57
C ASP A 30 -15.90 -6.73 18.91
N ILE A 31 -15.41 -5.51 19.17
CA ILE A 31 -14.01 -5.29 19.54
C ILE A 31 -13.72 -5.83 20.93
N VAL A 32 -14.60 -5.55 21.91
CA VAL A 32 -14.47 -6.04 23.29
C VAL A 32 -14.58 -7.57 23.37
N GLU A 33 -15.37 -8.18 22.51
CA GLU A 33 -15.50 -9.64 22.39
C GLU A 33 -14.34 -10.28 21.61
N GLY A 34 -13.41 -9.48 21.09
CA GLY A 34 -12.22 -9.97 20.41
C GLY A 34 -12.48 -10.46 18.99
N ASN A 35 -13.49 -9.92 18.28
CA ASN A 35 -13.74 -10.27 16.89
C ASN A 35 -12.56 -9.83 16.01
N PRO A 36 -11.74 -10.78 15.48
CA PRO A 36 -10.51 -10.43 14.78
C PRO A 36 -10.78 -9.70 13.45
N LYS A 37 -11.86 -10.04 12.76
CA LYS A 37 -12.21 -9.41 11.46
C LYS A 37 -12.55 -7.94 11.64
N ILE A 38 -13.35 -7.61 12.66
CA ILE A 38 -13.74 -6.23 12.95
C ILE A 38 -12.54 -5.42 13.47
N THR A 39 -11.74 -6.01 14.34
CA THR A 39 -10.52 -5.37 14.87
C THR A 39 -9.51 -5.08 13.77
N LEU A 40 -9.24 -6.05 12.88
CA LEU A 40 -8.36 -5.85 11.72
C LEU A 40 -8.93 -4.80 10.75
N GLY A 41 -10.24 -4.80 10.50
CA GLY A 41 -10.89 -3.79 9.68
C GLY A 41 -10.73 -2.38 10.25
N LEU A 42 -10.85 -2.22 11.58
CA LEU A 42 -10.61 -0.95 12.26
C LEU A 42 -9.16 -0.49 12.10
N VAL A 43 -8.20 -1.38 12.39
CA VAL A 43 -6.76 -1.08 12.24
C VAL A 43 -6.43 -0.69 10.80
N TRP A 44 -6.99 -1.39 9.82
CA TRP A 44 -6.82 -1.08 8.40
C TRP A 44 -7.34 0.33 8.04
N ASN A 45 -8.52 0.70 8.53
CA ASN A 45 -9.07 2.04 8.31
C ASN A 45 -8.17 3.14 8.92
N ILE A 46 -7.59 2.88 10.08
CA ILE A 46 -6.64 3.78 10.74
C ILE A 46 -5.37 3.95 9.89
N ILE A 47 -4.78 2.84 9.43
CA ILE A 47 -3.60 2.85 8.56
C ILE A 47 -3.88 3.63 7.28
N GLN A 48 -4.98 3.33 6.61
CA GLN A 48 -5.37 4.03 5.38
C GLN A 48 -5.53 5.53 5.59
N HIS A 49 -6.12 5.95 6.72
CA HIS A 49 -6.39 7.36 6.98
C HIS A 49 -5.10 8.16 7.21
N TRP A 50 -4.20 7.68 8.08
CA TRP A 50 -3.01 8.45 8.48
C TRP A 50 -1.75 8.15 7.67
N GLN A 51 -1.50 6.90 7.30
CA GLN A 51 -0.27 6.56 6.59
C GLN A 51 -0.39 6.70 5.07
N VAL A 52 -1.50 6.23 4.50
CA VAL A 52 -1.62 6.20 3.04
C VAL A 52 -2.10 7.54 2.49
N ARG A 53 -3.09 8.17 3.11
CA ARG A 53 -3.61 9.47 2.65
C ARG A 53 -2.58 10.59 2.71
N ASP A 54 -1.77 10.64 3.77
CA ASP A 54 -0.79 11.72 3.91
C ASP A 54 0.33 11.61 2.89
N VAL A 55 0.80 10.39 2.60
CA VAL A 55 1.77 10.14 1.52
C VAL A 55 1.19 10.52 0.15
N LEU A 56 -0.07 10.16 -0.11
CA LEU A 56 -0.71 10.48 -1.38
C LEU A 56 -1.01 11.98 -1.53
N ARG A 57 -1.37 12.70 -0.48
CA ARG A 57 -1.60 14.15 -0.50
C ARG A 57 -0.35 14.93 -0.91
N SER A 58 0.82 14.49 -0.53
CA SER A 58 2.09 15.12 -0.92
C SER A 58 2.44 14.87 -2.39
N SER A 59 1.88 13.83 -3.01
CA SER A 59 2.28 13.34 -4.34
C SER A 59 1.22 13.55 -5.43
N VAL A 60 -0.07 13.73 -5.07
CA VAL A 60 -1.18 13.86 -6.04
C VAL A 60 -2.08 15.02 -5.64
N TYR A 61 -2.11 16.07 -6.47
CA TYR A 61 -2.83 17.34 -6.23
C TYR A 61 -4.37 17.21 -6.14
N ASP A 62 -4.97 16.09 -6.50
CA ASP A 62 -6.42 15.94 -6.60
C ASP A 62 -6.92 14.66 -5.93
N ILE A 63 -6.79 14.62 -4.58
CA ILE A 63 -7.41 13.56 -3.81
C ILE A 63 -8.73 14.05 -3.18
N HIS A 64 -9.70 14.31 -4.01
CA HIS A 64 -11.11 14.13 -3.63
C HIS A 64 -11.37 12.61 -3.65
N ALA A 65 -10.77 11.89 -2.70
CA ALA A 65 -10.68 10.44 -2.73
C ALA A 65 -12.00 9.80 -2.31
N THR A 66 -12.85 9.55 -3.29
CA THR A 66 -13.88 8.51 -3.18
C THR A 66 -13.30 7.11 -3.37
N ASN A 67 -12.04 6.98 -3.87
CA ASN A 67 -11.41 5.68 -4.06
C ASN A 67 -9.88 5.77 -3.90
N LEU A 68 -9.40 5.36 -2.72
CA LEU A 68 -7.98 5.33 -2.36
C LEU A 68 -7.15 4.42 -3.30
N GLU A 69 -7.74 3.32 -3.76
CA GLU A 69 -7.11 2.38 -4.70
C GLU A 69 -6.76 3.07 -6.02
N LYS A 70 -7.70 3.87 -6.57
CA LYS A 70 -7.45 4.63 -7.81
C LYS A 70 -6.37 5.70 -7.63
N ALA A 71 -6.36 6.36 -6.47
CA ALA A 71 -5.34 7.37 -6.16
C ALA A 71 -3.96 6.72 -6.06
N LEU A 72 -3.86 5.57 -5.39
CA LEU A 72 -2.62 4.81 -5.26
C LEU A 72 -2.15 4.28 -6.62
N LEU A 73 -3.05 3.75 -7.45
CA LEU A 73 -2.72 3.28 -8.79
C LEU A 73 -2.18 4.43 -9.66
N LYS A 74 -2.82 5.59 -9.61
CA LYS A 74 -2.36 6.78 -10.31
C LYS A 74 -0.97 7.22 -9.84
N TRP A 75 -0.73 7.21 -8.54
CA TRP A 75 0.59 7.51 -7.96
C TRP A 75 1.67 6.52 -8.45
N CYS A 76 1.37 5.21 -8.48
CA CYS A 76 2.29 4.22 -9.03
C CYS A 76 2.60 4.49 -10.52
N GLN A 77 1.58 4.79 -11.31
CA GLN A 77 1.72 5.11 -12.74
C GLN A 77 2.58 6.36 -12.96
N GLU A 78 2.33 7.44 -12.22
CA GLU A 78 3.12 8.67 -12.31
C GLU A 78 4.58 8.45 -11.88
N SER A 79 4.81 7.71 -10.80
CA SER A 79 6.15 7.38 -10.30
C SER A 79 6.95 6.50 -11.26
N THR A 80 6.28 5.72 -12.11
CA THR A 80 6.93 4.78 -13.03
C THR A 80 6.85 5.17 -14.50
N LYS A 81 6.30 6.32 -14.84
CA LYS A 81 6.07 6.76 -16.24
C LYS A 81 7.33 6.83 -17.11
N GLU A 82 8.48 7.06 -16.51
CA GLU A 82 9.77 7.13 -17.22
C GLU A 82 10.37 5.75 -17.54
N TYR A 83 9.83 4.71 -16.97
CA TYR A 83 10.30 3.32 -17.12
C TYR A 83 9.54 2.63 -18.24
N LYS A 84 10.09 2.65 -19.47
CA LYS A 84 9.43 2.15 -20.70
C LYS A 84 9.00 0.69 -20.65
N ASP A 85 9.67 -0.14 -19.85
CA ASP A 85 9.40 -1.57 -19.70
C ASP A 85 8.40 -1.87 -18.55
N VAL A 86 7.88 -0.85 -17.86
CA VAL A 86 6.94 -0.96 -16.75
C VAL A 86 5.61 -0.38 -17.16
N ASN A 87 4.55 -1.19 -17.08
CA ASN A 87 3.18 -0.76 -17.35
C ASN A 87 2.28 -1.21 -16.20
N ILE A 88 1.86 -0.26 -15.36
CA ILE A 88 0.99 -0.53 -14.21
C ILE A 88 -0.45 -0.16 -14.57
N SER A 89 -1.29 -1.16 -14.77
CA SER A 89 -2.72 -1.00 -15.07
C SER A 89 -3.63 -1.42 -13.91
N ASP A 90 -3.14 -2.30 -13.04
CA ASP A 90 -3.90 -2.87 -11.91
C ASP A 90 -2.97 -3.30 -10.76
N PHE A 91 -3.55 -3.67 -9.61
CA PHE A 91 -2.81 -4.21 -8.46
C PHE A 91 -2.72 -5.74 -8.44
N THR A 92 -3.03 -6.42 -9.54
CA THR A 92 -3.04 -7.88 -9.60
C THR A 92 -2.01 -8.42 -10.59
N HIS A 93 -2.09 -8.02 -11.85
CA HIS A 93 -1.27 -8.58 -12.93
C HIS A 93 0.02 -7.81 -13.16
N SER A 94 -0.04 -6.48 -13.03
CA SER A 94 1.09 -5.57 -13.31
C SER A 94 2.30 -5.74 -12.38
N TRP A 95 2.17 -6.51 -11.31
CA TRP A 95 3.19 -6.70 -10.27
C TRP A 95 3.85 -8.08 -10.27
N ARG A 96 3.33 -9.00 -11.10
CA ARG A 96 3.74 -10.42 -11.07
C ARG A 96 5.18 -10.68 -11.49
N ASP A 97 5.72 -9.85 -12.34
CA ASP A 97 7.12 -9.97 -12.79
C ASP A 97 8.12 -9.29 -11.85
N GLY A 98 7.65 -8.59 -10.82
CA GLY A 98 8.48 -7.88 -9.85
C GLY A 98 9.11 -6.59 -10.39
N LEU A 99 9.02 -6.29 -11.69
CA LEU A 99 9.70 -5.16 -12.29
C LEU A 99 9.12 -3.82 -11.82
N ALA A 100 7.79 -3.76 -11.65
CA ALA A 100 7.10 -2.58 -11.13
C ALA A 100 7.56 -2.21 -9.71
N PHE A 101 7.78 -3.19 -8.82
CA PHE A 101 8.32 -2.94 -7.48
C PHE A 101 9.74 -2.35 -7.54
N ASN A 102 10.61 -2.95 -8.36
CA ASN A 102 11.98 -2.44 -8.53
C ASN A 102 12.00 -1.03 -9.12
N ALA A 103 11.11 -0.70 -10.06
CA ALA A 103 10.99 0.64 -10.63
C ALA A 103 10.54 1.66 -9.58
N LEU A 104 9.57 1.35 -8.73
CA LEU A 104 9.15 2.23 -7.63
C LEU A 104 10.27 2.46 -6.63
N ILE A 105 10.98 1.42 -6.22
CA ILE A 105 12.12 1.56 -5.29
C ILE A 105 13.20 2.41 -5.94
N HIS A 106 13.57 2.15 -7.19
CA HIS A 106 14.57 2.93 -7.91
C HIS A 106 14.14 4.40 -8.07
N HIS A 107 12.86 4.69 -8.36
CA HIS A 107 12.36 6.06 -8.46
C HIS A 107 12.57 6.85 -7.16
N HIS A 108 12.28 6.26 -6.01
CA HIS A 108 12.40 6.93 -4.70
C HIS A 108 13.79 6.81 -4.07
N ARG A 109 14.54 5.77 -4.40
CA ARG A 109 15.89 5.46 -3.87
C ARG A 109 16.79 4.91 -4.97
N PRO A 110 17.27 5.76 -5.91
CA PRO A 110 18.05 5.30 -7.08
C PRO A 110 19.32 4.54 -6.71
N ASN A 111 19.90 4.87 -5.56
CA ASN A 111 21.15 4.24 -5.10
C ASN A 111 21.00 2.78 -4.64
N LEU A 112 19.77 2.28 -4.46
CA LEU A 112 19.53 0.93 -3.95
C LEU A 112 19.44 -0.10 -5.06
N ILE A 113 19.09 0.29 -6.28
CA ILE A 113 18.87 -0.62 -7.42
C ILE A 113 19.53 -0.05 -8.67
N ASP A 114 20.32 -0.86 -9.37
CA ASP A 114 20.71 -0.57 -10.75
C ASP A 114 19.64 -1.09 -11.71
N PHE A 115 18.76 -0.20 -12.16
CA PHE A 115 17.64 -0.57 -13.03
C PHE A 115 18.11 -1.00 -14.43
N ASN A 116 19.23 -0.49 -14.91
CA ASN A 116 19.81 -0.88 -16.22
C ASN A 116 20.36 -2.31 -16.17
N ASP A 117 20.96 -2.70 -15.04
CA ASP A 117 21.41 -4.09 -14.84
C ASP A 117 20.20 -5.06 -14.83
N LEU A 118 19.09 -4.67 -14.19
CA LEU A 118 17.85 -5.45 -14.24
C LEU A 118 17.34 -5.65 -15.68
N LEU A 119 17.31 -4.60 -16.49
CA LEU A 119 16.90 -4.70 -17.90
C LEU A 119 17.85 -5.58 -18.73
N THR A 120 19.13 -5.53 -18.41
CA THR A 120 20.13 -6.40 -19.05
C THR A 120 19.92 -7.88 -18.70
N LYS A 121 19.61 -8.17 -17.44
CA LYS A 121 19.26 -9.52 -16.97
C LYS A 121 17.94 -10.01 -17.59
N LYS A 122 16.94 -9.16 -17.74
CA LYS A 122 15.67 -9.47 -18.44
C LYS A 122 15.91 -10.04 -19.84
N LYS A 123 16.90 -9.52 -20.57
CA LYS A 123 17.25 -9.99 -21.91
C LYS A 123 18.00 -11.32 -21.94
N LYS A 124 18.66 -11.71 -20.84
CA LYS A 124 19.53 -12.88 -20.75
C LYS A 124 18.88 -14.07 -20.06
N MET A 125 17.91 -13.84 -19.18
CA MET A 125 17.25 -14.85 -18.38
C MET A 125 15.90 -15.26 -18.98
N GLY A 126 15.44 -16.47 -18.67
CA GLY A 126 14.09 -16.90 -19.00
C GLY A 126 13.05 -16.13 -18.16
N SER A 127 11.85 -15.94 -18.70
CA SER A 127 10.82 -15.13 -18.04
C SER A 127 10.52 -15.53 -16.61
N LYS A 128 10.43 -16.83 -16.33
CA LYS A 128 10.15 -17.33 -14.97
C LYS A 128 11.29 -17.01 -14.00
N GLU A 129 12.50 -17.32 -14.39
CA GLU A 129 13.71 -17.06 -13.61
C GLU A 129 13.90 -15.54 -13.34
N PHE A 130 13.65 -14.72 -14.35
CA PHE A 130 13.72 -13.27 -14.22
C PHE A 130 12.67 -12.73 -13.23
N ASN A 131 11.43 -13.24 -13.28
CA ASN A 131 10.36 -12.80 -12.38
C ASN A 131 10.69 -13.14 -10.92
N GLU A 132 11.16 -14.37 -10.65
CA GLU A 132 11.60 -14.79 -9.33
C GLU A 132 12.75 -13.91 -8.82
N PHE A 133 13.76 -13.67 -9.64
CA PHE A 133 14.87 -12.78 -9.33
C PHE A 133 14.40 -11.34 -9.03
N CYS A 134 13.51 -10.75 -9.83
CA CYS A 134 13.02 -9.40 -9.63
C CYS A 134 12.21 -9.26 -8.34
N LEU A 135 11.36 -10.24 -8.02
CA LEU A 135 10.60 -10.23 -6.78
C LEU A 135 11.53 -10.33 -5.57
N GLU A 136 12.46 -11.27 -5.57
CA GLU A 136 13.44 -11.43 -4.50
C GLU A 136 14.29 -10.18 -4.31
N ASN A 137 14.78 -9.58 -5.41
CA ASN A 137 15.56 -8.35 -5.37
C ASN A 137 14.78 -7.21 -4.72
N ALA A 138 13.52 -7.00 -5.14
CA ALA A 138 12.68 -5.95 -4.59
C ALA A 138 12.45 -6.12 -3.09
N PHE A 139 12.14 -7.32 -2.61
CA PHE A 139 11.95 -7.60 -1.19
C PHE A 139 13.24 -7.43 -0.38
N ASN A 140 14.36 -7.90 -0.88
CA ASN A 140 15.66 -7.78 -0.20
C ASN A 140 16.10 -6.32 -0.09
N VAL A 141 15.82 -5.51 -1.09
CA VAL A 141 16.16 -4.08 -1.08
C VAL A 141 15.20 -3.29 -0.20
N ALA A 142 13.92 -3.60 -0.21
CA ALA A 142 12.92 -2.92 0.63
C ALA A 142 13.14 -3.14 2.14
N ASN A 143 13.87 -4.17 2.53
CA ASN A 143 14.21 -4.48 3.93
C ASN A 143 15.51 -3.80 4.42
N LYS A 144 16.16 -2.99 3.59
CA LYS A 144 17.36 -2.20 3.95
C LYS A 144 17.00 -0.78 4.35
#